data_9fe2eb449d096d6bd8d32917f648557b
#
_entry.id   9fe2eb449d096d6bd8d32917f648557b
#
_cell.length_a   1.000
_cell.length_b   1.000
_cell.length_c   1.000
_cell.angle_alpha   90.00
_cell.angle_beta   90.00
_cell.angle_gamma   90.00
#
_symmetry.space_group_name_H-M   'P 1'
#
loop_
_entity.id
_entity.type
_entity.pdbx_description
1 polymer ?
#
loop_
_entity_poly.entity_id
_entity_poly.type
_entity_poly.pdbx_seq_one_letter_code
_entity_poly.pdbx_strand_id
1 'polypeptide(L)'
;MNSSNHIPESAPFSPEEARNLEAVFQDLKPEQVHWLANFFGEQRSAAGSAKKPKLTVLYGSESGNSETLASQTAKQAKQLGFKADLVNMADTTPEKVATAENLLVLVSTWGEGDPPETATDFHTAFMAENAPSMNSIRFSVLGLGDTSYEHFCKMGKDFDTQLEKLGGERIFARADCDVSGARVRAEIEGWEPMAGDEGNWTRLNNGHYLPG
;
A
#
# COMPACT_ATOMS: atom_id res chain seq x y z
N MET A 1 -1.35 41.76 -25.07
CA MET A 1 -0.23 40.84 -24.75
C MET A 1 -0.83 39.44 -24.74
N ASN A 2 -0.56 38.68 -25.81
CA ASN A 2 -1.04 37.31 -25.91
C ASN A 2 -0.22 36.45 -24.94
N SER A 3 -0.82 36.11 -23.81
CA SER A 3 -0.29 35.00 -23.00
C SER A 3 -0.57 33.72 -23.80
N SER A 4 0.47 33.14 -24.39
CA SER A 4 0.36 31.86 -25.08
C SER A 4 -0.06 30.80 -24.04
N ASN A 5 -1.22 30.20 -24.25
CA ASN A 5 -1.74 29.08 -23.47
C ASN A 5 -0.92 27.79 -23.76
N HIS A 6 0.41 27.91 -23.68
CA HIS A 6 1.30 26.79 -23.93
C HIS A 6 1.61 26.06 -22.66
N ILE A 7 1.40 24.73 -22.67
CA ILE A 7 1.73 23.87 -21.55
C ILE A 7 3.25 23.64 -21.54
N PRO A 8 3.95 23.95 -20.43
CA PRO A 8 5.41 23.79 -20.36
C PRO A 8 5.82 22.31 -20.56
N GLU A 9 6.96 22.08 -21.23
CA GLU A 9 7.50 20.72 -21.40
C GLU A 9 7.78 19.99 -20.06
N SER A 10 7.92 20.74 -18.97
CA SER A 10 8.08 20.21 -17.61
C SER A 10 6.77 19.73 -16.98
N ALA A 11 5.62 19.95 -17.63
CA ALA A 11 4.32 19.48 -17.14
C ALA A 11 4.22 17.94 -17.28
N PRO A 12 3.50 17.26 -16.37
CA PRO A 12 3.41 15.81 -16.34
C PRO A 12 2.40 15.26 -17.39
N PHE A 13 2.49 15.74 -18.64
CA PHE A 13 1.63 15.33 -19.74
C PHE A 13 2.48 14.84 -20.91
N SER A 14 2.00 13.82 -21.61
CA SER A 14 2.57 13.43 -22.87
C SER A 14 2.38 14.54 -23.93
N PRO A 15 3.18 14.58 -25.02
CA PRO A 15 3.04 15.58 -26.06
C PRO A 15 1.66 15.61 -26.74
N GLU A 16 0.95 14.48 -26.75
CA GLU A 16 -0.41 14.36 -27.29
C GLU A 16 -1.45 14.94 -26.33
N GLU A 17 -1.35 14.61 -25.04
CA GLU A 17 -2.22 15.16 -23.99
C GLU A 17 -2.07 16.67 -23.87
N ALA A 18 -0.83 17.17 -23.90
CA ALA A 18 -0.55 18.60 -23.88
C ALA A 18 -1.24 19.33 -25.05
N ARG A 19 -1.12 18.82 -26.28
CA ARG A 19 -1.78 19.39 -27.46
C ARG A 19 -3.31 19.39 -27.34
N ASN A 20 -3.89 18.30 -26.82
CA ASN A 20 -5.34 18.19 -26.63
C ASN A 20 -5.84 19.21 -25.58
N LEU A 21 -5.10 19.37 -24.48
CA LEU A 21 -5.42 20.38 -23.46
C LEU A 21 -5.27 21.81 -24.00
N GLU A 22 -4.21 22.11 -24.76
CA GLU A 22 -4.01 23.41 -25.38
C GLU A 22 -5.16 23.76 -26.33
N ALA A 23 -5.64 22.81 -27.13
CA ALA A 23 -6.78 23.01 -28.03
C ALA A 23 -8.05 23.37 -27.24
N VAL A 24 -8.30 22.65 -26.12
CA VAL A 24 -9.45 22.96 -25.24
C VAL A 24 -9.32 24.37 -24.64
N PHE A 25 -8.12 24.73 -24.14
CA PHE A 25 -7.90 26.05 -23.53
C PHE A 25 -8.01 27.22 -24.49
N GLN A 26 -7.73 27.02 -25.79
CA GLN A 26 -7.89 28.07 -26.81
C GLN A 26 -9.36 28.46 -27.06
N ASP A 27 -10.28 27.51 -26.88
CA ASP A 27 -11.72 27.72 -27.12
C ASP A 27 -12.49 28.17 -25.87
N LEU A 28 -11.83 28.18 -24.68
CA LEU A 28 -12.48 28.59 -23.44
C LEU A 28 -12.63 30.11 -23.33
N LYS A 29 -13.82 30.55 -22.95
CA LYS A 29 -14.09 31.95 -22.59
C LYS A 29 -13.47 32.28 -21.23
N PRO A 30 -13.12 33.56 -20.97
CA PRO A 30 -12.54 33.98 -19.69
C PRO A 30 -13.32 33.53 -18.45
N GLU A 31 -14.66 33.56 -18.51
CA GLU A 31 -15.53 33.10 -17.42
C GLU A 31 -15.41 31.58 -17.16
N GLN A 32 -15.20 30.79 -18.23
CA GLN A 32 -15.00 29.34 -18.12
C GLN A 32 -13.62 29.00 -17.53
N VAL A 33 -12.59 29.75 -17.94
CA VAL A 33 -11.24 29.62 -17.35
C VAL A 33 -11.29 29.94 -15.86
N HIS A 34 -11.98 31.02 -15.49
CA HIS A 34 -12.13 31.42 -14.07
C HIS A 34 -12.88 30.36 -13.25
N TRP A 35 -13.97 29.82 -13.82
CA TRP A 35 -14.74 28.75 -13.18
C TRP A 35 -13.89 27.48 -12.96
N LEU A 36 -13.14 27.04 -13.99
CA LEU A 36 -12.24 25.89 -13.88
C LEU A 36 -11.14 26.12 -12.86
N ALA A 37 -10.53 27.32 -12.83
CA ALA A 37 -9.52 27.64 -11.85
C ALA A 37 -10.07 27.58 -10.40
N ASN A 38 -11.28 28.06 -10.17
CA ASN A 38 -11.93 27.97 -8.87
C ASN A 38 -12.30 26.52 -8.53
N PHE A 39 -12.87 25.78 -9.47
CA PHE A 39 -13.25 24.37 -9.30
C PHE A 39 -12.04 23.51 -8.91
N PHE A 40 -10.93 23.62 -9.65
CA PHE A 40 -9.71 22.90 -9.30
C PHE A 40 -9.01 23.46 -8.05
N GLY A 41 -9.17 24.74 -7.77
CA GLY A 41 -8.68 25.38 -6.54
C GLY A 41 -9.40 24.87 -5.30
N GLU A 42 -10.72 24.72 -5.38
CA GLU A 42 -11.54 24.14 -4.31
C GLU A 42 -11.24 22.66 -4.10
N GLN A 43 -11.08 21.88 -5.16
CA GLN A 43 -10.65 20.48 -5.11
C GLN A 43 -9.25 20.34 -4.48
N ARG A 44 -8.32 21.22 -4.82
CA ARG A 44 -7.00 21.26 -4.17
C ARG A 44 -7.08 21.63 -2.69
N SER A 45 -7.98 22.55 -2.33
CA SER A 45 -8.19 22.93 -0.92
C SER A 45 -8.86 21.79 -0.15
N ALA A 46 -9.81 21.09 -0.73
CA ALA A 46 -10.43 19.91 -0.13
C ALA A 46 -9.41 18.76 0.02
N ALA A 47 -8.59 18.50 -0.99
CA ALA A 47 -7.50 17.52 -0.93
C ALA A 47 -6.37 17.92 0.05
N GLY A 48 -6.07 19.22 0.16
CA GLY A 48 -5.07 19.73 1.11
C GLY A 48 -5.53 19.76 2.58
N SER A 49 -6.85 19.71 2.82
CA SER A 49 -7.48 19.66 4.16
C SER A 49 -7.80 18.24 4.61
N ALA A 50 -7.84 17.26 3.69
CA ALA A 50 -8.07 15.88 4.05
C ALA A 50 -6.87 15.35 4.85
N LYS A 51 -7.14 14.87 6.06
CA LYS A 51 -6.14 14.20 6.91
C LYS A 51 -5.57 13.02 6.13
N LYS A 52 -4.26 13.05 5.89
CA LYS A 52 -3.59 11.94 5.18
C LYS A 52 -3.95 10.61 5.85
N PRO A 53 -4.44 9.62 5.09
CA PRO A 53 -4.77 8.32 5.66
C PRO A 53 -3.51 7.70 6.29
N LYS A 54 -3.66 7.11 7.46
CA LYS A 54 -2.55 6.43 8.13
C LYS A 54 -2.42 5.02 7.59
N LEU A 55 -1.17 4.58 7.43
CA LEU A 55 -0.82 3.23 7.05
C LEU A 55 0.27 2.72 7.99
N THR A 56 0.03 1.61 8.64
CA THR A 56 1.06 0.86 9.35
C THR A 56 1.59 -0.24 8.44
N VAL A 57 2.87 -0.20 8.12
CA VAL A 57 3.59 -1.26 7.40
C VAL A 57 4.34 -2.08 8.45
N LEU A 58 3.76 -3.22 8.81
CA LEU A 58 4.27 -4.14 9.83
C LEU A 58 5.10 -5.23 9.17
N TYR A 59 6.32 -5.47 9.62
CA TYR A 59 7.15 -6.50 9.04
C TYR A 59 7.82 -7.42 10.07
N GLY A 60 8.00 -8.69 9.65
CA GLY A 60 8.83 -9.69 10.33
C GLY A 60 9.78 -10.32 9.33
N SER A 61 11.09 -10.34 9.62
CA SER A 61 12.13 -10.75 8.69
C SER A 61 13.22 -11.55 9.37
N GLU A 62 13.70 -12.60 8.69
CA GLU A 62 14.90 -13.34 9.09
C GLU A 62 16.13 -12.82 8.35
N SER A 63 16.03 -12.75 7.02
CA SER A 63 17.15 -12.42 6.12
C SER A 63 17.19 -10.96 5.67
N GLY A 64 16.27 -10.11 6.16
CA GLY A 64 16.13 -8.72 5.74
C GLY A 64 15.30 -8.48 4.48
N ASN A 65 14.80 -9.54 3.81
CA ASN A 65 13.98 -9.40 2.60
C ASN A 65 12.65 -8.66 2.88
N SER A 66 11.90 -9.11 3.90
CA SER A 66 10.64 -8.45 4.30
C SER A 66 10.87 -7.02 4.76
N GLU A 67 11.96 -6.74 5.46
CA GLU A 67 12.34 -5.39 5.90
C GLU A 67 12.61 -4.46 4.72
N THR A 68 13.41 -4.92 3.75
CA THR A 68 13.71 -4.15 2.54
C THR A 68 12.44 -3.79 1.79
N LEU A 69 11.55 -4.76 1.59
CA LEU A 69 10.26 -4.55 0.92
C LEU A 69 9.34 -3.62 1.69
N ALA A 70 9.21 -3.82 3.00
CA ALA A 70 8.40 -2.97 3.85
C ALA A 70 8.90 -1.51 3.83
N SER A 71 10.21 -1.31 3.82
CA SER A 71 10.83 0.02 3.69
C SER A 71 10.50 0.68 2.34
N GLN A 72 10.61 -0.07 1.24
CA GLN A 72 10.25 0.42 -0.09
C GLN A 72 8.76 0.75 -0.18
N THR A 73 7.90 -0.12 0.31
CA THR A 73 6.45 0.07 0.35
C THR A 73 6.05 1.29 1.18
N ALA A 74 6.65 1.48 2.37
CA ALA A 74 6.38 2.65 3.19
C ALA A 74 6.81 3.96 2.49
N LYS A 75 7.91 3.93 1.72
CA LYS A 75 8.38 5.07 0.92
C LYS A 75 7.40 5.38 -0.22
N GLN A 76 6.94 4.38 -0.96
CA GLN A 76 5.95 4.54 -2.04
C GLN A 76 4.61 5.05 -1.48
N ALA A 77 4.11 4.47 -0.39
CA ALA A 77 2.90 4.93 0.26
C ALA A 77 2.95 6.43 0.66
N LYS A 78 4.11 6.91 1.13
CA LYS A 78 4.32 8.34 1.41
C LYS A 78 4.24 9.21 0.16
N GLN A 79 4.75 8.73 -0.98
CA GLN A 79 4.65 9.42 -2.28
C GLN A 79 3.20 9.48 -2.76
N LEU A 80 2.41 8.44 -2.48
CA LEU A 80 0.97 8.36 -2.78
C LEU A 80 0.06 9.12 -1.79
N GLY A 81 0.65 9.83 -0.83
CA GLY A 81 -0.09 10.70 0.08
C GLY A 81 -0.46 10.09 1.43
N PHE A 82 -0.07 8.85 1.73
CA PHE A 82 -0.28 8.25 3.03
C PHE A 82 0.69 8.80 4.10
N LYS A 83 0.25 8.79 5.35
CA LYS A 83 1.14 8.83 6.50
C LYS A 83 1.54 7.39 6.84
N ALA A 84 2.62 6.90 6.23
CA ALA A 84 3.08 5.53 6.41
C ALA A 84 4.13 5.44 7.53
N ASP A 85 3.88 4.57 8.49
CA ASP A 85 4.78 4.22 9.58
C ASP A 85 5.30 2.79 9.37
N LEU A 86 6.64 2.62 9.35
CA LEU A 86 7.30 1.34 9.23
C LEU A 86 7.55 0.78 10.63
N VAL A 87 7.06 -0.44 10.91
CA VAL A 87 7.09 -1.04 12.24
C VAL A 87 7.65 -2.46 12.18
N ASN A 88 8.71 -2.73 12.94
CA ASN A 88 9.22 -4.08 13.14
C ASN A 88 8.35 -4.82 14.17
N MET A 89 8.02 -6.08 13.92
CA MET A 89 7.28 -6.93 14.86
C MET A 89 8.02 -7.07 16.20
N ALA A 90 9.36 -7.05 16.19
CA ALA A 90 10.17 -7.09 17.42
C ALA A 90 9.98 -5.87 18.33
N ASP A 91 9.55 -4.71 17.78
CA ASP A 91 9.46 -3.44 18.50
C ASP A 91 8.02 -3.06 18.89
N THR A 92 7.08 -3.97 18.65
CA THR A 92 5.65 -3.68 18.86
C THR A 92 4.90 -4.86 19.48
N THR A 93 3.62 -4.63 19.81
CA THR A 93 2.74 -5.68 20.33
C THR A 93 1.41 -5.69 19.57
N PRO A 94 0.64 -6.80 19.60
CA PRO A 94 -0.68 -6.85 18.96
C PRO A 94 -1.63 -5.74 19.42
N GLU A 95 -1.58 -5.32 20.70
CA GLU A 95 -2.44 -4.25 21.24
C GLU A 95 -2.12 -2.89 20.61
N LYS A 96 -0.84 -2.62 20.34
CA LYS A 96 -0.44 -1.38 19.63
C LYS A 96 -0.90 -1.41 18.19
N VAL A 97 -0.75 -2.56 17.51
CA VAL A 97 -1.17 -2.74 16.13
C VAL A 97 -2.69 -2.64 16.00
N ALA A 98 -3.47 -3.10 16.99
CA ALA A 98 -4.93 -3.01 17.02
C ALA A 98 -5.46 -1.56 16.93
N THR A 99 -4.61 -0.55 17.12
CA THR A 99 -4.96 0.87 16.98
C THR A 99 -4.77 1.42 15.56
N ALA A 100 -4.27 0.59 14.62
CA ALA A 100 -4.06 1.01 13.23
C ALA A 100 -5.40 1.16 12.49
N GLU A 101 -5.44 2.11 11.54
CA GLU A 101 -6.56 2.28 10.62
C GLU A 101 -6.40 1.34 9.40
N ASN A 102 -5.21 1.39 8.78
CA ASN A 102 -4.83 0.53 7.66
C ASN A 102 -3.53 -0.19 8.02
N LEU A 103 -3.53 -1.49 7.82
CA LEU A 103 -2.42 -2.37 8.16
C LEU A 103 -1.97 -3.17 6.95
N LEU A 104 -0.69 -3.09 6.68
CA LEU A 104 -0.04 -3.94 5.70
C LEU A 104 1.00 -4.79 6.41
N VAL A 105 0.85 -6.11 6.31
CA VAL A 105 1.78 -7.07 6.91
C VAL A 105 2.67 -7.65 5.84
N LEU A 106 4.00 -7.57 6.05
CA LEU A 106 5.00 -8.25 5.24
C LEU A 106 5.80 -9.20 6.14
N VAL A 107 5.65 -10.49 5.93
CA VAL A 107 6.27 -11.47 6.82
C VAL A 107 6.89 -12.63 6.05
N SER A 108 8.13 -12.96 6.38
CA SER A 108 8.80 -14.15 5.88
C SER A 108 8.45 -15.38 6.71
N THR A 109 8.49 -16.55 6.07
CA THR A 109 8.46 -17.85 6.73
C THR A 109 9.86 -18.40 6.80
N TRP A 110 10.26 -18.88 7.97
CA TRP A 110 11.56 -19.50 8.22
C TRP A 110 11.42 -21.02 8.33
N GLY A 111 12.41 -21.74 7.82
CA GLY A 111 12.47 -23.20 7.93
C GLY A 111 11.18 -23.90 7.54
N GLU A 112 10.72 -24.82 8.35
CA GLU A 112 9.53 -25.65 8.12
C GLU A 112 8.21 -24.94 8.55
N GLY A 113 8.15 -23.63 8.46
CA GLY A 113 6.94 -22.87 8.75
C GLY A 113 6.99 -22.04 10.03
N ASP A 114 8.18 -21.77 10.54
CA ASP A 114 8.39 -21.00 11.76
C ASP A 114 8.35 -19.49 11.49
N PRO A 115 8.00 -18.66 12.50
CA PRO A 115 8.15 -17.22 12.41
C PRO A 115 9.63 -16.85 12.35
N PRO A 116 10.01 -15.80 11.60
CA PRO A 116 11.35 -15.25 11.66
C PRO A 116 11.65 -14.72 13.06
N GLU A 117 12.93 -14.65 13.44
CA GLU A 117 13.37 -14.23 14.78
C GLU A 117 12.68 -12.93 15.23
N THR A 118 12.61 -11.93 14.35
CA THR A 118 11.98 -10.63 14.65
C THR A 118 10.45 -10.68 14.82
N ALA A 119 9.79 -11.77 14.48
CA ALA A 119 8.34 -11.93 14.61
C ALA A 119 7.91 -12.93 15.69
N THR A 120 8.83 -13.65 16.33
CA THR A 120 8.51 -14.78 17.22
C THR A 120 7.62 -14.38 18.39
N ASP A 121 7.98 -13.35 19.14
CA ASP A 121 7.22 -12.89 20.31
C ASP A 121 5.88 -12.28 19.90
N PHE A 122 5.90 -11.48 18.84
CA PHE A 122 4.68 -10.89 18.27
C PHE A 122 3.71 -11.98 17.79
N HIS A 123 4.19 -12.95 17.02
CA HIS A 123 3.38 -14.06 16.51
C HIS A 123 2.77 -14.85 17.65
N THR A 124 3.56 -15.20 18.68
CA THR A 124 3.06 -15.94 19.85
C THR A 124 1.92 -15.18 20.54
N ALA A 125 2.08 -13.90 20.80
CA ALA A 125 1.05 -13.07 21.42
C ALA A 125 -0.17 -12.87 20.50
N PHE A 126 0.06 -12.75 19.19
CA PHE A 126 -0.99 -12.51 18.19
C PHE A 126 -1.86 -13.77 17.95
N MET A 127 -1.29 -14.97 18.09
CA MET A 127 -2.01 -16.24 17.96
C MET A 127 -2.67 -16.69 19.25
N ALA A 128 -2.43 -16.01 20.38
CA ALA A 128 -3.02 -16.35 21.65
C ALA A 128 -4.55 -16.14 21.69
N GLU A 129 -5.25 -16.89 22.55
CA GLU A 129 -6.71 -16.77 22.69
C GLU A 129 -7.18 -15.38 23.15
N ASN A 130 -6.34 -14.68 23.90
CA ASN A 130 -6.60 -13.32 24.40
C ASN A 130 -6.03 -12.22 23.49
N ALA A 131 -5.70 -12.52 22.23
CA ALA A 131 -5.26 -11.51 21.27
C ALA A 131 -6.33 -10.41 21.11
N PRO A 132 -5.91 -9.14 20.93
CA PRO A 132 -6.84 -8.03 20.85
C PRO A 132 -7.71 -8.10 19.59
N SER A 133 -8.93 -7.55 19.67
CA SER A 133 -9.81 -7.41 18.50
C SER A 133 -9.21 -6.45 17.46
N MET A 134 -9.37 -6.80 16.19
CA MET A 134 -8.91 -6.04 15.03
C MET A 134 -10.06 -5.41 14.22
N ASN A 135 -11.26 -5.28 14.80
CA ASN A 135 -12.49 -4.85 14.12
C ASN A 135 -12.40 -3.48 13.40
N SER A 136 -11.46 -2.62 13.79
CA SER A 136 -11.29 -1.29 13.18
C SER A 136 -10.18 -1.25 12.12
N ILE A 137 -9.55 -2.39 11.84
CA ILE A 137 -8.39 -2.48 10.95
C ILE A 137 -8.82 -2.93 9.57
N ARG A 138 -8.38 -2.20 8.54
CA ARG A 138 -8.40 -2.62 7.14
C ARG A 138 -7.02 -3.17 6.81
N PHE A 139 -6.94 -4.40 6.30
CA PHE A 139 -5.65 -5.05 6.15
C PHE A 139 -5.43 -5.76 4.82
N SER A 140 -4.15 -5.96 4.52
CA SER A 140 -3.66 -6.91 3.52
C SER A 140 -2.36 -7.55 4.02
N VAL A 141 -2.03 -8.73 3.50
CA VAL A 141 -0.84 -9.50 3.89
C VAL A 141 -0.03 -9.91 2.67
N LEU A 142 1.27 -9.73 2.77
CA LEU A 142 2.26 -10.25 1.84
C LEU A 142 3.12 -11.28 2.59
N GLY A 143 2.96 -12.55 2.24
CA GLY A 143 3.80 -13.64 2.74
C GLY A 143 5.00 -13.86 1.83
N LEU A 144 6.19 -13.99 2.41
CA LEU A 144 7.40 -14.40 1.71
C LEU A 144 7.78 -15.80 2.17
N GLY A 145 8.15 -16.65 1.22
CA GLY A 145 8.56 -18.02 1.50
C GLY A 145 9.38 -18.59 0.34
N ASP A 146 9.77 -19.86 0.46
CA ASP A 146 10.46 -20.60 -0.55
C ASP A 146 9.62 -21.83 -0.90
N THR A 147 9.26 -22.00 -2.17
CA THR A 147 8.42 -23.10 -2.66
C THR A 147 9.09 -24.48 -2.55
N SER A 148 10.38 -24.54 -2.23
CA SER A 148 11.06 -25.81 -1.94
C SER A 148 10.68 -26.39 -0.57
N TYR A 149 10.05 -25.60 0.31
CA TYR A 149 9.59 -26.05 1.62
C TYR A 149 8.09 -26.38 1.63
N GLU A 150 7.70 -27.40 2.40
CA GLU A 150 6.33 -27.87 2.51
C GLU A 150 5.37 -26.76 2.98
N HIS A 151 5.82 -25.92 3.93
CA HIS A 151 5.01 -24.88 4.53
C HIS A 151 5.24 -23.49 3.89
N PHE A 152 5.25 -23.44 2.54
CA PHE A 152 5.40 -22.21 1.77
C PHE A 152 4.48 -21.10 2.25
N CYS A 153 5.03 -19.93 2.58
CA CYS A 153 4.35 -18.72 3.06
C CYS A 153 3.41 -18.95 4.27
N LYS A 154 3.72 -19.92 5.13
CA LYS A 154 2.87 -20.25 6.28
C LYS A 154 2.61 -19.05 7.18
N MET A 155 3.62 -18.24 7.49
CA MET A 155 3.43 -17.05 8.31
C MET A 155 2.43 -16.06 7.69
N GLY A 156 2.54 -15.82 6.38
CA GLY A 156 1.55 -14.99 5.68
C GLY A 156 0.13 -15.55 5.82
N LYS A 157 -0.04 -16.87 5.68
CA LYS A 157 -1.33 -17.55 5.87
C LYS A 157 -1.87 -17.43 7.28
N ASP A 158 -1.01 -17.61 8.27
CA ASP A 158 -1.37 -17.54 9.68
C ASP A 158 -1.82 -16.11 10.06
N PHE A 159 -1.05 -15.08 9.67
CA PHE A 159 -1.41 -13.68 9.90
C PHE A 159 -2.70 -13.29 9.21
N ASP A 160 -2.89 -13.65 7.95
CA ASP A 160 -4.07 -13.34 7.17
C ASP A 160 -5.35 -13.95 7.79
N THR A 161 -5.27 -15.22 8.20
CA THR A 161 -6.38 -15.94 8.84
C THR A 161 -6.68 -15.37 10.22
N GLN A 162 -5.65 -15.05 11.00
CA GLN A 162 -5.85 -14.55 12.36
C GLN A 162 -6.39 -13.12 12.37
N LEU A 163 -5.93 -12.24 11.46
CA LEU A 163 -6.48 -10.89 11.31
C LEU A 163 -7.98 -10.93 11.01
N GLU A 164 -8.41 -11.76 10.07
CA GLU A 164 -9.82 -11.95 9.75
C GLU A 164 -10.60 -12.51 10.95
N LYS A 165 -10.07 -13.54 11.63
CA LYS A 165 -10.68 -14.14 12.83
C LYS A 165 -10.87 -13.11 13.96
N LEU A 166 -9.93 -12.19 14.12
CA LEU A 166 -9.99 -11.10 15.10
C LEU A 166 -10.87 -9.93 14.66
N GLY A 167 -11.53 -10.01 13.50
CA GLY A 167 -12.52 -9.05 13.01
C GLY A 167 -11.97 -7.99 12.06
N GLY A 168 -10.71 -8.09 11.61
CA GLY A 168 -10.15 -7.19 10.61
C GLY A 168 -10.82 -7.32 9.25
N GLU A 169 -10.97 -6.22 8.54
CA GLU A 169 -11.49 -6.15 7.18
C GLU A 169 -10.36 -6.39 6.18
N ARG A 170 -10.36 -7.54 5.48
CA ARG A 170 -9.43 -7.80 4.39
C ARG A 170 -9.82 -6.98 3.16
N ILE A 171 -9.03 -5.95 2.83
CA ILE A 171 -9.29 -5.08 1.68
C ILE A 171 -8.68 -5.62 0.38
N PHE A 172 -7.68 -6.49 0.51
CA PHE A 172 -7.04 -7.15 -0.62
C PHE A 172 -6.63 -8.59 -0.26
N ALA A 173 -6.74 -9.50 -1.22
CA ALA A 173 -6.34 -10.88 -1.04
C ALA A 173 -4.85 -10.99 -0.69
N ARG A 174 -4.51 -11.92 0.23
CA ARG A 174 -3.11 -12.21 0.55
C ARG A 174 -2.32 -12.55 -0.71
N ALA A 175 -1.12 -12.02 -0.82
CA ALA A 175 -0.14 -12.42 -1.82
C ALA A 175 0.93 -13.31 -1.18
N ASP A 176 1.26 -14.42 -1.85
CA ASP A 176 2.33 -15.34 -1.43
C ASP A 176 3.46 -15.24 -2.46
N CYS A 177 4.65 -14.82 -2.01
CA CYS A 177 5.81 -14.57 -2.87
C CYS A 177 6.92 -15.59 -2.62
N ASP A 178 7.40 -16.21 -3.69
CA ASP A 178 8.55 -17.11 -3.67
C ASP A 178 9.86 -16.31 -3.73
N VAL A 179 10.68 -16.40 -2.68
CA VAL A 179 11.97 -15.71 -2.58
C VAL A 179 13.13 -16.51 -3.18
N SER A 180 12.90 -17.77 -3.60
CA SER A 180 13.93 -18.67 -4.15
C SER A 180 14.33 -18.35 -5.59
N GLY A 181 13.65 -17.41 -6.28
CA GLY A 181 13.88 -17.10 -7.68
C GLY A 181 13.71 -15.64 -8.08
N ALA A 182 14.04 -15.33 -9.35
CA ALA A 182 13.92 -14.00 -9.95
C ALA A 182 12.47 -13.43 -9.98
N ARG A 183 11.47 -14.22 -9.59
CA ARG A 183 10.06 -13.82 -9.52
C ARG A 183 9.73 -12.82 -8.42
N VAL A 184 10.47 -12.82 -7.32
CA VAL A 184 10.23 -11.90 -6.17
C VAL A 184 10.14 -10.46 -6.63
N ARG A 185 11.00 -10.04 -7.54
CA ARG A 185 11.05 -8.68 -8.05
C ARG A 185 9.80 -8.31 -8.85
N ALA A 186 9.30 -9.22 -9.69
CA ALA A 186 8.14 -8.95 -10.57
C ALA A 186 6.80 -8.97 -9.81
N GLU A 187 6.66 -9.85 -8.81
CA GLU A 187 5.42 -9.94 -8.02
C GLU A 187 5.29 -8.78 -7.01
N ILE A 188 6.41 -8.24 -6.55
CA ILE A 188 6.48 -7.12 -5.62
C ILE A 188 6.43 -5.78 -6.33
N GLU A 189 7.06 -5.65 -7.50
CA GLU A 189 6.95 -4.46 -8.35
C GLU A 189 5.50 -4.21 -8.82
N GLY A 190 4.65 -5.26 -8.82
CA GLY A 190 3.21 -5.16 -9.11
C GLY A 190 2.32 -4.87 -7.89
N TRP A 191 2.88 -4.81 -6.70
CA TRP A 191 2.13 -4.58 -5.46
C TRP A 191 2.30 -3.13 -5.01
N GLU A 192 1.47 -2.23 -5.57
CA GLU A 192 1.46 -0.82 -5.20
C GLU A 192 0.21 -0.49 -4.39
N PRO A 193 0.36 0.21 -3.25
CA PRO A 193 -0.80 0.79 -2.57
C PRO A 193 -1.39 1.88 -3.46
N MET A 194 -2.59 1.68 -4.00
CA MET A 194 -3.29 2.74 -4.72
C MET A 194 -4.08 3.61 -3.77
N ALA A 195 -3.82 4.90 -3.82
CA ALA A 195 -4.66 5.93 -3.23
C ALA A 195 -5.85 6.19 -4.18
N GLY A 196 -6.94 5.45 -4.00
CA GLY A 196 -8.25 5.90 -4.47
C GLY A 196 -8.91 6.75 -3.39
N ASP A 197 -9.99 7.43 -3.71
CA ASP A 197 -10.74 8.32 -2.78
C ASP A 197 -11.22 7.63 -1.49
N GLU A 198 -11.10 6.29 -1.40
CA GLU A 198 -11.45 5.48 -0.25
C GLU A 198 -10.28 4.64 0.32
N GLY A 199 -9.04 4.92 -0.08
CA GLY A 199 -7.86 4.20 0.40
C GLY A 199 -7.82 2.73 -0.04
N ASN A 200 -8.32 2.42 -1.22
CA ASN A 200 -8.29 1.07 -1.78
C ASN A 200 -6.90 0.68 -2.27
N TRP A 201 -6.54 -0.55 -2.01
CA TRP A 201 -5.33 -1.19 -2.48
C TRP A 201 -5.64 -1.92 -3.79
N THR A 202 -4.85 -1.72 -4.82
CA THR A 202 -4.99 -2.46 -6.08
C THR A 202 -3.69 -3.15 -6.44
N ARG A 203 -3.81 -4.40 -6.88
CA ARG A 203 -2.71 -5.18 -7.43
C ARG A 203 -2.56 -4.81 -8.91
N LEU A 204 -1.35 -4.45 -9.32
CA LEU A 204 -0.97 -4.47 -10.73
C LEU A 204 -0.54 -5.90 -11.08
N ASN A 205 -1.34 -6.60 -11.87
CA ASN A 205 -0.96 -7.87 -12.46
C ASN A 205 -0.84 -7.65 -13.97
N ASN A 206 0.38 -7.62 -14.51
CA ASN A 206 0.68 -7.52 -15.94
C ASN A 206 -0.06 -6.40 -16.69
N GLY A 207 -0.22 -5.23 -16.09
CA GLY A 207 -0.83 -4.07 -16.73
C GLY A 207 -2.36 -4.06 -16.75
N HIS A 208 -3.02 -4.95 -16.03
CA HIS A 208 -4.48 -4.94 -15.88
C HIS A 208 -4.88 -4.42 -14.50
N TYR A 209 -5.64 -3.33 -14.49
CA TYR A 209 -6.39 -2.85 -13.33
C TYR A 209 -7.62 -3.73 -13.16
N LEU A 210 -7.83 -4.25 -11.94
CA LEU A 210 -9.14 -4.73 -11.55
C LEU A 210 -9.81 -3.61 -10.76
N PRO A 211 -10.96 -3.08 -11.20
CA PRO A 211 -11.75 -2.16 -10.41
C PRO A 211 -12.23 -2.87 -9.15
N GLY A 212 -12.07 -2.22 -7.99
CA GLY A 212 -12.64 -2.65 -6.72
C GLY A 212 -14.16 -2.53 -6.70
#